data_4fbc6847b4d3f717dfb8330b9e7f8d1a
#
_entry.id   4fbc6847b4d3f717dfb8330b9e7f8d1a
#
_cell.length_a   1.000
_cell.length_b   1.000
_cell.length_c   1.000
_cell.angle_alpha   90.00
_cell.angle_beta   90.00
_cell.angle_gamma   90.00
#
_symmetry.space_group_name_H-M   'P 1'
#
loop_
_entity.id
_entity.type
_entity.pdbx_description
1 polymer ?
#
loop_
_entity_poly.entity_id
_entity_poly.type
_entity_poly.pdbx_seq_one_letter_code
_entity_poly.pdbx_strand_id
1 'polypeptide(L)'
;MKNKICIVTGANSGIGKVTAMALAQQGAHLIMVCRSPQKTEPVRQEIIEKTGNGLVDVFYCDFGIQAQIRKVCDEIKAKFERVDVLVNNAGFIAKGYREITQDGFE
;
A
#
# COMPACT_ATOMS: atom_id res chain seq x y z
N MET A 1 0.29 -16.01 1.80
CA MET A 1 -0.11 -14.61 2.11
C MET A 1 -1.61 -14.37 2.10
N LYS A 2 -2.38 -15.40 1.85
CA LYS A 2 -3.84 -15.31 1.91
C LYS A 2 -4.28 -14.78 3.29
N ASN A 3 -5.24 -13.85 3.29
CA ASN A 3 -5.75 -13.18 4.49
C ASN A 3 -4.76 -12.21 5.15
N LYS A 4 -3.60 -11.99 4.55
CA LYS A 4 -2.66 -10.98 5.04
C LYS A 4 -2.92 -9.65 4.34
N ILE A 5 -2.76 -8.57 5.07
CA ILE A 5 -2.91 -7.21 4.54
C ILE A 5 -1.53 -6.60 4.41
N CYS A 6 -1.18 -6.22 3.18
CA CYS A 6 0.17 -5.76 2.86
C CYS A 6 0.12 -4.37 2.24
N ILE A 7 0.91 -3.45 2.78
CA ILE A 7 1.07 -2.10 2.21
C ILE A 7 2.38 -2.06 1.44
N VAL A 8 2.33 -1.58 0.20
CA VAL A 8 3.53 -1.32 -0.60
C VAL A 8 3.49 0.13 -1.06
N THR A 9 4.48 0.91 -0.66
CA THR A 9 4.61 2.30 -1.10
C THR A 9 5.46 2.35 -2.36
N GLY A 10 5.13 3.29 -3.26
CA GLY A 10 5.84 3.40 -4.54
C GLY A 10 5.65 2.17 -5.41
N ALA A 11 4.47 1.56 -5.37
CA ALA A 11 4.21 0.27 -6.03
C ALA A 11 4.02 0.36 -7.54
N ASN A 12 4.04 1.56 -8.11
CA ASN A 12 3.75 1.77 -9.53
C ASN A 12 4.96 1.60 -10.45
N SER A 13 6.14 1.32 -9.93
CA SER A 13 7.32 1.12 -10.77
C SER A 13 8.42 0.37 -10.02
N GLY A 14 9.37 -0.19 -10.77
CA GLY A 14 10.59 -0.80 -10.24
C GLY A 14 10.33 -1.92 -9.25
N ILE A 15 11.12 -1.93 -8.18
CA ILE A 15 11.04 -2.95 -7.13
C ILE A 15 9.67 -2.97 -6.47
N GLY A 16 9.06 -1.79 -6.29
CA GLY A 16 7.73 -1.69 -5.69
C GLY A 16 6.68 -2.44 -6.49
N LYS A 17 6.70 -2.30 -7.81
CA LYS A 17 5.77 -3.02 -8.68
C LYS A 17 5.98 -4.54 -8.61
N VAL A 18 7.23 -4.99 -8.66
CA VAL A 18 7.57 -6.41 -8.58
C VAL A 18 7.10 -6.99 -7.25
N THR A 19 7.34 -6.29 -6.15
CA THR A 19 6.94 -6.73 -4.82
C THR A 19 5.42 -6.80 -4.71
N ALA A 20 4.73 -5.77 -5.18
CA ALA A 20 3.26 -5.73 -5.15
C ALA A 20 2.66 -6.90 -5.94
N MET A 21 3.20 -7.16 -7.13
CA MET A 21 2.75 -8.27 -7.96
C MET A 21 2.93 -9.61 -7.24
N ALA A 22 4.09 -9.82 -6.63
CA ALA A 22 4.39 -11.07 -5.93
C ALA A 22 3.45 -11.29 -4.74
N LEU A 23 3.18 -10.24 -3.97
CA LEU A 23 2.26 -10.35 -2.82
C LEU A 23 0.83 -10.64 -3.28
N ALA A 24 0.39 -9.99 -4.33
CA ALA A 24 -0.95 -10.23 -4.88
C ALA A 24 -1.09 -11.66 -5.41
N GLN A 25 -0.04 -12.20 -6.04
CA GLN A 25 -0.04 -13.59 -6.51
C GLN A 25 -0.18 -14.58 -5.36
N GLN A 26 0.31 -14.23 -4.19
CA GLN A 26 0.19 -15.07 -3.00
C GLN A 26 -1.14 -14.90 -2.27
N GLY A 27 -2.04 -14.13 -2.82
CA GLY A 27 -3.38 -13.97 -2.27
C GLY A 27 -3.53 -12.88 -1.21
N ALA A 28 -2.52 -12.03 -1.03
CA ALA A 28 -2.60 -10.94 -0.06
C ALA A 28 -3.64 -9.91 -0.47
N HIS A 29 -4.23 -9.23 0.51
CA HIS A 29 -4.97 -7.99 0.27
C HIS A 29 -3.91 -6.88 0.14
N LEU A 30 -3.74 -6.37 -1.05
CA LEU A 30 -2.70 -5.41 -1.36
C LEU A 30 -3.22 -3.98 -1.20
N ILE A 31 -2.45 -3.15 -0.49
CA ILE A 31 -2.71 -1.72 -0.39
C ILE A 31 -1.53 -1.01 -1.05
N MET A 32 -1.77 -0.34 -2.16
CA MET A 32 -0.76 0.45 -2.85
C MET A 32 -0.87 1.89 -2.40
N VAL A 33 0.24 2.47 -1.96
CA VAL A 33 0.29 3.90 -1.63
C VAL A 33 1.25 4.56 -2.60
N CYS A 34 0.71 5.41 -3.46
CA CYS A 34 1.43 5.98 -4.59
C CYS A 34 1.15 7.46 -4.71
N ARG A 35 1.94 8.13 -5.54
CA ARG A 35 1.81 9.58 -5.74
C ARG A 35 0.88 9.94 -6.90
N SER A 36 1.00 9.22 -8.03
CA SER A 36 0.34 9.61 -9.27
C SER A 36 -0.75 8.61 -9.66
N PRO A 37 -2.03 9.06 -9.69
CA PRO A 37 -3.10 8.18 -10.18
C PRO A 37 -2.89 7.72 -11.61
N GLN A 38 -2.40 8.60 -12.48
CA GLN A 38 -2.22 8.30 -13.89
C GLN A 38 -1.20 7.19 -14.13
N LYS A 39 -0.17 7.12 -13.27
CA LYS A 39 0.86 6.09 -13.36
C LYS A 39 0.46 4.82 -12.62
N THR A 40 -0.39 4.93 -11.61
CA THR A 40 -0.73 3.82 -10.73
C THR A 40 -1.86 2.96 -11.25
N GLU A 41 -2.92 3.57 -11.83
CA GLU A 41 -4.07 2.80 -12.30
C GLU A 41 -3.70 1.72 -13.33
N PRO A 42 -2.86 1.98 -14.33
CA PRO A 42 -2.44 0.91 -15.25
C PRO A 42 -1.73 -0.23 -14.55
N VAL A 43 -0.91 0.08 -13.55
CA VAL A 43 -0.20 -0.94 -12.77
C VAL A 43 -1.18 -1.76 -11.94
N ARG A 44 -2.15 -1.10 -11.30
CA ARG A 44 -3.18 -1.77 -10.53
C ARG A 44 -3.96 -2.76 -11.40
N GLN A 45 -4.38 -2.32 -12.59
CA GLN A 45 -5.08 -3.18 -13.54
C GLN A 45 -4.22 -4.37 -13.97
N GLU A 46 -2.95 -4.12 -14.26
CA GLU A 46 -2.03 -5.18 -14.63
C GLU A 46 -1.90 -6.24 -13.52
N ILE A 47 -1.77 -5.79 -12.27
CA ILE A 47 -1.67 -6.70 -11.13
C ILE A 47 -2.93 -7.57 -11.02
N ILE A 48 -4.09 -6.95 -11.09
CA ILE A 48 -5.36 -7.67 -10.99
C ILE A 48 -5.49 -8.69 -12.12
N GLU A 49 -5.18 -8.30 -13.35
CA GLU A 49 -5.30 -9.18 -14.51
C GLU A 49 -4.33 -10.35 -14.46
N LYS A 50 -3.08 -10.09 -14.10
CA LYS A 50 -2.05 -11.14 -14.10
C LYS A 50 -2.14 -12.08 -12.92
N THR A 51 -2.59 -11.61 -11.78
CA THR A 51 -2.67 -12.43 -10.57
C THR A 51 -4.04 -13.04 -10.34
N GLY A 52 -5.08 -12.48 -10.94
CA GLY A 52 -6.46 -12.87 -10.67
C GLY A 52 -6.97 -12.41 -9.30
N ASN A 53 -6.19 -11.61 -8.58
CA ASN A 53 -6.53 -11.14 -7.24
C ASN A 53 -7.08 -9.73 -7.32
N GLY A 54 -8.38 -9.56 -7.05
CA GLY A 54 -9.04 -8.26 -7.07
C GLY A 54 -8.94 -7.47 -5.77
N LEU A 55 -8.28 -8.01 -4.75
CA LEU A 55 -8.13 -7.33 -3.45
C LEU A 55 -6.96 -6.36 -3.51
N VAL A 56 -7.12 -5.29 -4.28
CA VAL A 56 -6.08 -4.28 -4.48
C VAL A 56 -6.69 -2.91 -4.28
N ASP A 57 -6.36 -2.27 -3.17
CA ASP A 57 -6.77 -0.91 -2.86
C ASP A 57 -5.61 0.06 -3.12
N VAL A 58 -5.95 1.29 -3.46
CA VAL A 58 -4.94 2.32 -3.73
C VAL A 58 -5.28 3.57 -2.93
N PHE A 59 -4.26 4.14 -2.30
CA PHE A 59 -4.33 5.46 -1.68
C PHE A 59 -3.26 6.33 -2.30
N TYR A 60 -3.57 7.61 -2.44
CA TYR A 60 -2.64 8.56 -3.08
C TYR A 60 -2.20 9.61 -2.09
N CYS A 61 -0.89 9.89 -2.05
CA CYS A 61 -0.37 11.01 -1.30
C CYS A 61 0.96 11.47 -1.87
N ASP A 62 1.28 12.72 -1.63
CA ASP A 62 2.60 13.26 -1.88
C ASP A 62 3.45 12.99 -0.64
N PHE A 63 4.47 12.13 -0.79
CA PHE A 63 5.32 11.73 0.33
C PHE A 63 6.18 12.87 0.87
N GLY A 64 6.27 13.99 0.16
CA GLY A 64 6.94 15.18 0.66
C GLY A 64 6.07 16.03 1.58
N ILE A 65 4.79 15.68 1.73
CA ILE A 65 3.84 16.45 2.54
C ILE A 65 3.36 15.59 3.70
N GLN A 66 3.86 15.89 4.89
CA GLN A 66 3.60 15.07 6.07
C GLN A 66 2.12 14.96 6.43
N ALA A 67 1.37 16.03 6.23
CA ALA A 67 -0.08 15.99 6.49
C ALA A 67 -0.80 14.99 5.58
N GLN A 68 -0.36 14.83 4.34
CA GLN A 68 -0.95 13.85 3.44
C GLN A 68 -0.59 12.42 3.84
N ILE A 69 0.63 12.19 4.30
CA ILE A 69 1.05 10.89 4.82
C ILE A 69 0.18 10.48 6.00
N ARG A 70 -0.01 11.40 6.95
CA ARG A 70 -0.84 11.13 8.12
C ARG A 70 -2.29 10.85 7.73
N LYS A 71 -2.82 11.62 6.78
CA LYS A 71 -4.19 11.41 6.30
C LYS A 71 -4.37 10.01 5.70
N VAL A 72 -3.43 9.58 4.86
CA VAL A 72 -3.50 8.24 4.25
C VAL A 72 -3.39 7.16 5.32
N CYS A 73 -2.48 7.32 6.28
CA CYS A 73 -2.35 6.36 7.38
C CYS A 73 -3.64 6.26 8.19
N ASP A 74 -4.29 7.39 8.47
CA ASP A 74 -5.56 7.40 9.19
C ASP A 74 -6.67 6.72 8.38
N GLU A 75 -6.70 6.95 7.07
CA GLU A 75 -7.68 6.30 6.19
C GLU A 75 -7.49 4.78 6.16
N ILE A 76 -6.24 4.33 6.09
CA ILE A 76 -5.93 2.89 6.13
C ILE A 76 -6.36 2.30 7.48
N LYS A 77 -6.03 2.98 8.58
CA LYS A 77 -6.40 2.53 9.91
C LYS A 77 -7.92 2.43 10.07
N ALA A 78 -8.67 3.37 9.49
CA ALA A 78 -10.13 3.36 9.57
C ALA A 78 -10.75 2.22 8.78
N LYS A 79 -10.11 1.80 7.69
CA LYS A 79 -10.65 0.78 6.78
C LYS A 79 -10.20 -0.63 7.12
N PHE A 80 -9.01 -0.79 7.68
CA PHE A 80 -8.42 -2.11 7.96
C PHE A 80 -8.12 -2.24 9.44
N GLU A 81 -8.40 -3.42 10.00
CA GLU A 81 -8.16 -3.70 11.42
C GLU A 81 -6.67 -3.85 11.74
N ARG A 82 -5.90 -4.31 10.76
CA ARG A 82 -4.48 -4.56 10.95
C ARG A 82 -3.74 -4.44 9.62
N VAL A 83 -2.44 -4.31 9.71
CA VAL A 83 -1.54 -4.44 8.56
C VAL A 83 -0.45 -5.44 8.95
N ASP A 84 -0.29 -6.48 8.15
CA ASP A 84 0.64 -7.55 8.44
C ASP A 84 2.04 -7.30 7.88
N VAL A 85 2.13 -6.61 6.73
CA VAL A 85 3.41 -6.35 6.06
C VAL A 85 3.42 -4.92 5.55
N LEU A 86 4.53 -4.23 5.76
CA LEU A 86 4.75 -2.89 5.21
C LEU A 86 6.06 -2.91 4.41
N VAL A 87 5.95 -2.73 3.11
CA VAL A 87 7.10 -2.57 2.21
C VAL A 87 7.23 -1.10 1.86
N ASN A 88 8.22 -0.45 2.44
CA ASN A 88 8.35 1.00 2.38
C ASN A 88 9.43 1.43 1.39
N ASN A 89 9.07 1.47 0.09
CA ASN A 89 9.99 1.92 -0.96
C ASN A 89 10.16 3.44 -0.99
N ALA A 90 9.18 4.19 -0.51
CA ALA A 90 9.23 5.64 -0.55
C ALA A 90 9.96 6.27 0.66
N GLY A 91 10.19 5.49 1.70
CA GLY A 91 10.98 5.94 2.86
C GLY A 91 10.24 6.74 3.92
N PHE A 92 9.16 7.42 3.58
CA PHE A 92 8.52 8.39 4.49
C PHE A 92 7.28 7.85 5.20
N ILE A 93 6.55 6.94 4.58
CA ILE A 93 5.29 6.43 5.14
C ILE A 93 5.51 5.67 6.45
N ALA A 94 6.69 5.07 6.62
CA ALA A 94 7.00 4.29 7.81
C ALA A 94 6.89 5.11 9.09
N LYS A 95 7.31 6.38 9.06
CA LYS A 95 7.22 7.25 10.22
C LYS A 95 5.77 7.52 10.60
N GLY A 96 4.95 7.89 9.63
CA GLY A 96 3.52 8.10 9.85
C GLY A 96 2.83 6.84 10.34
N TYR A 97 3.16 5.70 9.75
CA TYR A 97 2.61 4.41 10.13
C TYR A 97 2.96 4.05 11.58
N ARG A 98 4.20 4.29 12.00
CA ARG A 98 4.63 4.01 13.37
C ARG A 98 3.83 4.81 14.40
N GLU A 99 3.54 6.07 14.12
CA GLU A 99 2.74 6.90 15.01
C GLU A 99 1.34 6.30 15.20
N ILE A 100 0.78 5.76 14.13
CA ILE A 100 -0.55 5.17 14.17
C ILE A 100 -0.54 3.84 14.91
N THR A 101 0.48 2.99 14.72
CA THR A 101 0.55 1.70 15.39
C THR A 101 0.68 1.84 16.90
N GLN A 102 1.33 2.91 17.37
CA GLN A 102 1.40 3.20 18.80
C GLN A 102 0.03 3.45 19.41
N ASP A 103 -0.95 3.81 18.59
CA ASP A 103 -2.33 4.01 19.02
C ASP A 103 -3.18 2.74 18.88
N GLY A 104 -2.55 1.59 18.68
CA GLY A 104 -3.21 0.30 18.65
C GLY A 104 -3.37 -0.35 17.29
N PHE A 105 -2.79 0.19 16.27
CA PHE A 105 -2.82 -0.39 14.93
C PHE A 105 -1.53 -1.20 14.73
N GLU A 106 -1.61 -2.46 14.99
CA GLU A 106 -0.44 -3.36 14.91
C GLU A 106 -0.02 -3.62 13.46
#